data_b36864f9beecaec63aee5ddba2bd2bcf
#
_entry.id   b36864f9beecaec63aee5ddba2bd2bcf
#
_cell.length_a   1.000
_cell.length_b   1.000
_cell.length_c   1.000
_cell.angle_alpha   90.00
_cell.angle_beta   90.00
_cell.angle_gamma   90.00
#
_symmetry.space_group_name_H-M   'P 1'
#
loop_
_entity.id
_entity.type
_entity.pdbx_description
1 polymer ?
#
loop_
_entity_poly.entity_id
_entity_poly.type
_entity_poly.pdbx_seq_one_letter_code
_entity_poly.pdbx_strand_id
1 'polypeptide(L)'
;MELTKEIWTQSDYDEFAEYLKTLADEKYKKFSDSLVPGGTQSIGIRVPILRQTAKAISKGDYASFLNCKNNAYREEIMIKGLVMSLIKCDYHEMLGYIKQYVAQITSWETCDIVSFKGLKKYLDEFLNDVEYFIYNENPWIVRFGFNCLMEFYLTDEYIAVSYTHLTLPTN
;
A
#
# COMPACT_ATOMS: atom_id res chain seq x y z
N MET A 1 -16.20 -7.45 -15.42
CA MET A 1 -15.14 -8.46 -15.17
C MET A 1 -15.38 -9.10 -13.82
N GLU A 2 -15.22 -10.41 -13.71
CA GLU A 2 -15.23 -11.10 -12.42
C GLU A 2 -13.90 -10.88 -11.70
N LEU A 3 -13.97 -10.43 -10.45
CA LEU A 3 -12.79 -10.10 -9.63
C LEU A 3 -12.55 -11.12 -8.51
N THR A 4 -13.54 -11.98 -8.22
CA THR A 4 -13.46 -13.04 -7.22
C THR A 4 -13.13 -14.36 -7.91
N LYS A 5 -11.86 -14.51 -8.33
CA LYS A 5 -11.40 -15.71 -9.05
C LYS A 5 -10.81 -16.74 -8.09
N GLU A 6 -10.89 -18.03 -8.45
CA GLU A 6 -10.23 -19.13 -7.75
C GLU A 6 -8.72 -19.19 -8.05
N ILE A 7 -8.29 -18.65 -9.19
CA ILE A 7 -6.89 -18.51 -9.59
C ILE A 7 -6.75 -17.34 -10.59
N TRP A 8 -5.67 -16.60 -10.47
CA TRP A 8 -5.27 -15.56 -11.41
C TRP A 8 -4.07 -16.01 -12.22
N THR A 9 -4.23 -16.08 -13.54
CA THR A 9 -3.12 -16.19 -14.48
C THR A 9 -2.63 -14.82 -14.90
N GLN A 10 -1.44 -14.74 -15.53
CA GLN A 10 -0.95 -13.46 -16.08
C GLN A 10 -1.91 -12.92 -17.15
N SER A 11 -2.54 -13.79 -17.97
CA SER A 11 -3.54 -13.37 -18.95
C SER A 11 -4.78 -12.75 -18.29
N ASP A 12 -5.26 -13.33 -17.17
CA ASP A 12 -6.35 -12.73 -16.39
C ASP A 12 -5.99 -11.35 -15.84
N TYR A 13 -4.72 -11.20 -15.43
CA TYR A 13 -4.23 -9.93 -14.91
C TYR A 13 -4.10 -8.88 -16.02
N ASP A 14 -3.68 -9.28 -17.22
CA ASP A 14 -3.61 -8.38 -18.38
C ASP A 14 -5.02 -7.92 -18.80
N GLU A 15 -6.01 -8.82 -18.81
CA GLU A 15 -7.42 -8.45 -19.00
C GLU A 15 -7.93 -7.52 -17.89
N PHE A 16 -7.51 -7.74 -16.66
CA PHE A 16 -7.83 -6.86 -15.53
C PHE A 16 -7.24 -5.46 -15.73
N ALA A 17 -6.01 -5.34 -16.20
CA ALA A 17 -5.41 -4.05 -16.50
C ALA A 17 -6.18 -3.30 -17.61
N GLU A 18 -6.66 -3.99 -18.63
CA GLU A 18 -7.54 -3.39 -19.65
C GLU A 18 -8.91 -3.00 -19.06
N TYR A 19 -9.47 -3.84 -18.19
CA TYR A 19 -10.70 -3.49 -17.46
C TYR A 19 -10.52 -2.23 -16.62
N LEU A 20 -9.39 -2.05 -15.92
CA LEU A 20 -9.12 -0.84 -15.13
C LEU A 20 -9.19 0.42 -16.00
N LYS A 21 -8.74 0.39 -17.25
CA LYS A 21 -8.84 1.54 -18.18
C LYS A 21 -10.29 1.95 -18.45
N THR A 22 -11.23 1.02 -18.41
CA THR A 22 -12.66 1.33 -18.59
C THR A 22 -13.27 2.10 -17.40
N LEU A 23 -12.58 2.13 -16.26
CA LEU A 23 -13.00 2.83 -15.04
C LEU A 23 -12.40 4.23 -14.92
N ALA A 24 -11.65 4.68 -15.93
CA ALA A 24 -10.98 5.96 -15.96
C ALA A 24 -11.96 7.14 -15.88
N ASP A 25 -11.59 8.17 -15.10
CA ASP A 25 -12.23 9.47 -15.08
C ASP A 25 -11.20 10.52 -15.53
N GLU A 26 -11.35 11.01 -16.75
CA GLU A 26 -10.40 11.95 -17.37
C GLU A 26 -10.24 13.26 -16.57
N LYS A 27 -11.31 13.74 -15.93
CA LYS A 27 -11.24 14.95 -15.10
C LYS A 27 -10.44 14.67 -13.83
N TYR A 28 -10.72 13.54 -13.20
CA TYR A 28 -9.99 13.10 -12.02
C TYR A 28 -8.52 12.81 -12.35
N LYS A 29 -8.25 12.17 -13.50
CA LYS A 29 -6.88 11.92 -13.96
C LYS A 29 -6.07 13.20 -14.06
N LYS A 30 -6.59 14.22 -14.76
CA LYS A 30 -5.90 15.52 -14.91
C LYS A 30 -5.64 16.19 -13.56
N PHE A 31 -6.60 16.13 -12.65
CA PHE A 31 -6.46 16.65 -11.30
C PHE A 31 -5.39 15.89 -10.51
N SER A 32 -5.49 14.56 -10.44
CA SER A 32 -4.54 13.71 -9.70
C SER A 32 -3.11 13.84 -10.25
N ASP A 33 -2.93 13.82 -11.59
CA ASP A 33 -1.62 13.96 -12.21
C ASP A 33 -0.98 15.33 -11.93
N SER A 34 -1.78 16.39 -11.77
CA SER A 34 -1.27 17.72 -11.40
C SER A 34 -0.66 17.76 -9.98
N LEU A 35 -1.10 16.85 -9.10
CA LEU A 35 -0.63 16.76 -7.72
C LEU A 35 0.59 15.82 -7.57
N VAL A 36 0.87 14.98 -8.56
CA VAL A 36 1.94 13.97 -8.54
C VAL A 36 2.83 14.12 -9.78
N PRO A 37 3.52 15.25 -9.94
CA PRO A 37 4.36 15.47 -11.10
C PRO A 37 5.53 14.47 -11.14
N GLY A 38 5.80 13.90 -12.31
CA GLY A 38 6.91 12.97 -12.52
C GLY A 38 6.71 11.56 -11.95
N GLY A 39 5.51 11.24 -11.49
CA GLY A 39 5.18 9.91 -10.97
C GLY A 39 4.94 8.84 -12.04
N THR A 40 4.68 7.63 -11.60
CA THR A 40 4.25 6.51 -12.45
C THR A 40 2.96 6.88 -13.20
N GLN A 41 2.82 6.39 -14.44
CA GLN A 41 1.64 6.63 -15.27
C GLN A 41 0.34 6.26 -14.53
N SER A 42 -0.69 7.11 -14.67
CA SER A 42 -2.01 6.87 -14.07
C SER A 42 -3.08 6.55 -15.10
N ILE A 43 -4.09 5.82 -14.66
CA ILE A 43 -5.34 5.58 -15.38
C ILE A 43 -6.36 6.68 -15.03
N GLY A 44 -6.37 7.13 -13.76
CA GLY A 44 -7.31 8.11 -13.24
C GLY A 44 -8.54 7.46 -12.61
N ILE A 45 -8.35 6.45 -11.80
CA ILE A 45 -9.44 5.76 -11.09
C ILE A 45 -9.59 6.35 -9.70
N ARG A 46 -10.82 6.69 -9.32
CA ARG A 46 -11.11 7.25 -7.99
C ARG A 46 -10.88 6.23 -6.87
N VAL A 47 -10.32 6.68 -5.76
CA VAL A 47 -9.96 5.85 -4.58
C VAL A 47 -11.10 4.92 -4.10
N PRO A 48 -12.39 5.34 -4.02
CA PRO A 48 -13.45 4.42 -3.62
C PRO A 48 -13.57 3.19 -4.54
N ILE A 49 -13.36 3.35 -5.85
CA ILE A 49 -13.38 2.25 -6.82
C ILE A 49 -12.20 1.32 -6.59
N LEU A 50 -10.99 1.86 -6.37
CA LEU A 50 -9.80 1.06 -6.04
C LEU A 50 -10.03 0.19 -4.80
N ARG A 51 -10.61 0.78 -3.74
CA ARG A 51 -10.95 0.05 -2.51
C ARG A 51 -12.00 -1.04 -2.72
N GLN A 52 -13.02 -0.80 -3.53
CA GLN A 52 -14.04 -1.80 -3.89
C GLN A 52 -13.42 -2.95 -4.70
N THR A 53 -12.59 -2.63 -5.67
CA THR A 53 -11.85 -3.59 -6.50
C THR A 53 -10.96 -4.48 -5.63
N ALA A 54 -10.13 -3.90 -4.77
CA ALA A 54 -9.28 -4.65 -3.86
C ALA A 54 -10.07 -5.56 -2.91
N LYS A 55 -11.20 -5.06 -2.38
CA LYS A 55 -12.11 -5.86 -1.53
C LYS A 55 -12.76 -7.02 -2.27
N ALA A 56 -13.04 -6.89 -3.57
CA ALA A 56 -13.55 -7.99 -4.37
C ALA A 56 -12.47 -9.05 -4.61
N ILE A 57 -11.27 -8.62 -5.01
CA ILE A 57 -10.11 -9.51 -5.24
C ILE A 57 -9.74 -10.28 -3.97
N SER A 58 -9.74 -9.62 -2.81
CA SER A 58 -9.35 -10.24 -1.52
C SER A 58 -10.29 -11.37 -1.06
N LYS A 59 -11.45 -11.56 -1.70
CA LYS A 59 -12.38 -12.66 -1.42
C LYS A 59 -12.09 -13.94 -2.23
N GLY A 60 -11.32 -13.83 -3.30
CA GLY A 60 -10.85 -14.94 -4.13
C GLY A 60 -9.42 -15.33 -3.79
N ASP A 61 -8.72 -15.95 -4.74
CA ASP A 61 -7.30 -16.26 -4.61
C ASP A 61 -6.44 -15.01 -4.82
N TYR A 62 -6.32 -14.20 -3.76
CA TYR A 62 -5.47 -13.02 -3.76
C TYR A 62 -3.98 -13.37 -3.92
N ALA A 63 -3.54 -14.57 -3.51
CA ALA A 63 -2.13 -14.94 -3.58
C ALA A 63 -1.66 -15.06 -5.04
N SER A 64 -2.43 -15.73 -5.90
CA SER A 64 -2.12 -15.77 -7.34
C SER A 64 -2.21 -14.39 -7.98
N PHE A 65 -3.19 -13.54 -7.58
CA PHE A 65 -3.27 -12.16 -8.04
C PHE A 65 -2.02 -11.35 -7.70
N LEU A 66 -1.52 -11.44 -6.46
CA LEU A 66 -0.35 -10.70 -6.01
C LEU A 66 0.93 -11.15 -6.72
N ASN A 67 1.00 -12.41 -7.16
CA ASN A 67 2.11 -12.97 -7.91
C ASN A 67 2.16 -12.54 -9.39
N CYS A 68 1.05 -12.05 -9.96
CA CYS A 68 1.04 -11.52 -11.32
C CYS A 68 1.92 -10.26 -11.41
N LYS A 69 2.57 -10.08 -12.57
CA LYS A 69 3.39 -8.88 -12.82
C LYS A 69 2.50 -7.68 -13.10
N ASN A 70 2.85 -6.54 -12.51
CA ASN A 70 2.22 -5.25 -12.84
C ASN A 70 2.61 -4.84 -14.26
N ASN A 71 1.72 -4.08 -14.91
CA ASN A 71 2.05 -3.43 -16.18
C ASN A 71 2.78 -2.09 -15.92
N ALA A 72 2.08 -0.97 -15.96
CA ALA A 72 2.77 0.32 -15.88
C ALA A 72 2.04 1.37 -15.03
N TYR A 73 0.89 1.04 -14.43
CA TYR A 73 0.02 2.01 -13.81
C TYR A 73 0.11 2.01 -12.29
N ARG A 74 0.10 3.20 -11.68
CA ARG A 74 0.15 3.34 -10.22
C ARG A 74 -1.07 2.75 -9.51
N GLU A 75 -2.23 2.72 -10.19
CA GLU A 75 -3.44 2.10 -9.65
C GLU A 75 -3.28 0.59 -9.42
N GLU A 76 -2.47 -0.09 -10.22
CA GLU A 76 -2.15 -1.50 -10.01
C GLU A 76 -1.37 -1.70 -8.71
N ILE A 77 -0.38 -0.83 -8.45
CA ILE A 77 0.39 -0.82 -7.19
C ILE A 77 -0.55 -0.56 -6.01
N MET A 78 -1.42 0.45 -6.13
CA MET A 78 -2.41 0.79 -5.10
C MET A 78 -3.36 -0.36 -4.80
N ILE A 79 -3.91 -1.02 -5.83
CA ILE A 79 -4.83 -2.15 -5.67
C ILE A 79 -4.12 -3.32 -4.97
N LYS A 80 -2.88 -3.66 -5.38
CA LYS A 80 -2.12 -4.72 -4.71
C LYS A 80 -1.85 -4.39 -3.24
N GLY A 81 -1.43 -3.16 -2.93
CA GLY A 81 -1.26 -2.72 -1.55
C GLY A 81 -2.55 -2.78 -0.74
N LEU A 82 -3.66 -2.34 -1.32
CA LEU A 82 -4.99 -2.44 -0.69
C LEU A 82 -5.40 -3.89 -0.45
N VAL A 83 -5.13 -4.82 -1.39
CA VAL A 83 -5.38 -6.26 -1.21
C VAL A 83 -4.55 -6.78 -0.06
N MET A 84 -3.22 -6.54 -0.05
CA MET A 84 -2.31 -6.96 1.02
C MET A 84 -2.78 -6.46 2.39
N SER A 85 -3.27 -5.22 2.48
CA SER A 85 -3.74 -4.62 3.73
C SER A 85 -5.04 -5.25 4.29
N LEU A 86 -5.76 -6.02 3.48
CA LEU A 86 -7.00 -6.72 3.88
C LEU A 86 -6.74 -8.17 4.33
N ILE A 87 -5.55 -8.71 4.09
CA ILE A 87 -5.18 -10.08 4.45
C ILE A 87 -5.09 -10.21 5.98
N LYS A 88 -5.74 -11.25 6.50
CA LYS A 88 -5.64 -11.61 7.92
C LYS A 88 -4.57 -12.67 8.08
N CYS A 89 -3.44 -12.28 8.66
CA CYS A 89 -2.27 -13.12 8.81
C CYS A 89 -1.55 -12.80 10.14
N ASP A 90 -0.51 -13.56 10.46
CA ASP A 90 0.36 -13.23 11.59
C ASP A 90 1.27 -12.02 11.29
N TYR A 91 2.05 -11.62 12.29
CA TYR A 91 2.91 -10.45 12.18
C TYR A 91 3.99 -10.60 11.09
N HIS A 92 4.65 -11.75 11.03
CA HIS A 92 5.77 -11.95 10.10
C HIS A 92 5.31 -11.94 8.64
N GLU A 93 4.17 -12.57 8.37
CA GLU A 93 3.56 -12.54 7.04
C GLU A 93 3.11 -11.12 6.68
N MET A 94 2.48 -10.40 7.61
CA MET A 94 2.08 -9.00 7.42
C MET A 94 3.27 -8.10 7.14
N LEU A 95 4.36 -8.23 7.89
CA LEU A 95 5.60 -7.47 7.66
C LEU A 95 6.19 -7.78 6.28
N GLY A 96 6.09 -9.03 5.81
CA GLY A 96 6.45 -9.43 4.46
C GLY A 96 5.64 -8.67 3.40
N TYR A 97 4.32 -8.61 3.53
CA TYR A 97 3.46 -7.82 2.64
C TYR A 97 3.77 -6.32 2.69
N ILE A 98 4.01 -5.78 3.87
CA ILE A 98 4.41 -4.37 4.02
C ILE A 98 5.70 -4.10 3.26
N LYS A 99 6.76 -4.91 3.47
CA LYS A 99 8.05 -4.75 2.79
C LYS A 99 7.91 -4.90 1.27
N GLN A 100 7.11 -5.85 0.81
CA GLN A 100 6.80 -6.03 -0.63
C GLN A 100 6.08 -4.81 -1.22
N TYR A 101 5.15 -4.22 -0.48
CA TYR A 101 4.42 -3.04 -0.93
C TYR A 101 5.30 -1.80 -0.98
N VAL A 102 6.02 -1.49 0.10
CA VAL A 102 6.80 -0.25 0.19
C VAL A 102 7.94 -0.19 -0.83
N ALA A 103 8.44 -1.34 -1.28
CA ALA A 103 9.42 -1.43 -2.35
C ALA A 103 8.89 -0.92 -3.72
N GLN A 104 7.57 -0.82 -3.89
CA GLN A 104 6.90 -0.39 -5.12
C GLN A 104 6.39 1.05 -5.05
N ILE A 105 6.45 1.71 -3.90
CA ILE A 105 5.95 3.07 -3.72
C ILE A 105 6.82 4.06 -4.48
N THR A 106 6.19 4.89 -5.32
CA THR A 106 6.87 5.88 -6.16
C THR A 106 6.36 7.31 -5.96
N SER A 107 5.33 7.49 -5.13
CA SER A 107 4.70 8.78 -4.88
C SER A 107 4.01 8.81 -3.52
N TRP A 108 3.69 10.03 -3.04
CA TRP A 108 2.90 10.19 -1.83
C TRP A 108 1.50 9.54 -1.97
N GLU A 109 0.90 9.59 -3.16
CA GLU A 109 -0.42 9.01 -3.42
C GLU A 109 -0.41 7.48 -3.25
N THR A 110 0.62 6.80 -3.79
CA THR A 110 0.79 5.36 -3.57
C THR A 110 1.17 5.04 -2.13
N CYS A 111 1.85 5.94 -1.41
CA CYS A 111 2.20 5.74 -0.02
C CYS A 111 0.98 5.84 0.92
N ASP A 112 0.17 6.90 0.76
CA ASP A 112 -0.83 7.30 1.76
C ASP A 112 -2.18 6.56 1.61
N ILE A 113 -2.41 5.91 0.45
CA ILE A 113 -3.67 5.21 0.18
C ILE A 113 -3.85 3.94 1.01
N VAL A 114 -2.75 3.29 1.41
CA VAL A 114 -2.75 1.99 2.07
C VAL A 114 -2.42 2.13 3.56
N SER A 115 -3.28 1.56 4.41
CA SER A 115 -3.05 1.42 5.84
C SER A 115 -3.21 -0.05 6.22
N PHE A 116 -2.18 -0.61 6.83
CA PHE A 116 -2.19 -1.99 7.34
C PHE A 116 -2.79 -2.03 8.75
N LYS A 117 -4.12 -1.86 8.84
CA LYS A 117 -4.83 -1.80 10.14
C LYS A 117 -4.65 -3.03 11.02
N GLY A 118 -4.23 -4.16 10.44
CA GLY A 118 -3.86 -5.36 11.17
C GLY A 118 -2.71 -5.15 12.14
N LEU A 119 -1.82 -4.18 11.89
CA LEU A 119 -0.71 -3.80 12.78
C LEU A 119 -1.17 -3.41 14.19
N LYS A 120 -2.41 -2.96 14.37
CA LYS A 120 -2.97 -2.65 15.70
C LYS A 120 -2.90 -3.80 16.70
N LYS A 121 -2.71 -5.03 16.23
CA LYS A 121 -2.56 -6.21 17.08
C LYS A 121 -1.11 -6.52 17.46
N TYR A 122 -0.17 -5.84 16.82
CA TYR A 122 1.26 -6.18 16.84
C TYR A 122 2.12 -4.91 16.98
N LEU A 123 1.62 -3.92 17.77
CA LEU A 123 2.28 -2.62 17.89
C LEU A 123 3.67 -2.72 18.52
N ASP A 124 3.82 -3.57 19.54
CA ASP A 124 5.11 -3.77 20.20
C ASP A 124 6.13 -4.45 19.27
N GLU A 125 5.68 -5.44 18.50
CA GLU A 125 6.53 -6.11 17.51
C GLU A 125 6.94 -5.15 16.39
N PHE A 126 5.97 -4.37 15.87
CA PHE A 126 6.26 -3.42 14.78
C PHE A 126 7.18 -2.28 15.22
N LEU A 127 7.13 -1.87 16.48
CA LEU A 127 8.02 -0.84 17.01
C LEU A 127 9.50 -1.25 16.91
N ASN A 128 9.80 -2.55 17.06
CA ASN A 128 11.15 -3.08 16.89
C ASN A 128 11.61 -3.07 15.43
N ASP A 129 10.66 -3.17 14.48
CA ASP A 129 10.96 -3.16 13.04
C ASP A 129 10.84 -1.76 12.40
N VAL A 130 10.33 -0.76 13.13
CA VAL A 130 10.06 0.58 12.56
C VAL A 130 11.32 1.28 12.05
N GLU A 131 12.46 1.01 12.66
CA GLU A 131 13.75 1.57 12.25
C GLU A 131 14.11 1.22 10.80
N TYR A 132 13.75 0.02 10.33
CA TYR A 132 13.93 -0.36 8.93
C TYR A 132 13.29 0.64 7.95
N PHE A 133 12.16 1.23 8.36
CA PHE A 133 11.42 2.17 7.52
C PHE A 133 11.95 3.59 7.68
N ILE A 134 12.10 4.08 8.90
CA ILE A 134 12.43 5.49 9.16
C ILE A 134 13.88 5.87 8.83
N TYR A 135 14.81 4.92 8.86
CA TYR A 135 16.21 5.12 8.49
C TYR A 135 16.55 4.60 7.07
N ASN A 136 15.54 4.41 6.22
CA ASN A 136 15.74 3.95 4.85
C ASN A 136 16.25 5.07 3.94
N GLU A 137 17.02 4.74 2.91
CA GLU A 137 17.47 5.71 1.90
C GLU A 137 16.34 6.18 0.97
N ASN A 138 15.31 5.34 0.77
CA ASN A 138 14.16 5.68 -0.06
C ASN A 138 13.19 6.58 0.73
N PRO A 139 12.96 7.84 0.30
CA PRO A 139 12.11 8.78 1.02
C PRO A 139 10.64 8.33 1.13
N TRP A 140 10.17 7.48 0.21
CA TRP A 140 8.81 6.95 0.26
C TRP A 140 8.65 5.86 1.32
N ILE A 141 9.69 5.05 1.54
CA ILE A 141 9.72 4.08 2.64
C ILE A 141 9.78 4.81 3.98
N VAL A 142 10.59 5.86 4.08
CA VAL A 142 10.64 6.75 5.26
C VAL A 142 9.26 7.36 5.54
N ARG A 143 8.60 7.92 4.52
CA ARG A 143 7.25 8.47 4.65
C ARG A 143 6.25 7.42 5.16
N PHE A 144 6.30 6.21 4.63
CA PHE A 144 5.43 5.12 5.08
C PHE A 144 5.66 4.80 6.56
N GLY A 145 6.91 4.71 7.01
CA GLY A 145 7.26 4.50 8.43
C GLY A 145 6.66 5.58 9.32
N PHE A 146 6.82 6.85 8.96
CA PHE A 146 6.22 7.97 9.71
C PHE A 146 4.69 7.95 9.68
N ASN A 147 4.06 7.58 8.56
CA ASN A 147 2.61 7.42 8.49
C ASN A 147 2.12 6.34 9.47
N CYS A 148 2.83 5.22 9.58
CA CYS A 148 2.52 4.18 10.57
C CYS A 148 2.66 4.71 12.00
N LEU A 149 3.73 5.44 12.31
CA LEU A 149 3.92 6.05 13.63
C LEU A 149 2.80 7.02 13.96
N MET A 150 2.41 7.89 13.02
CA MET A 150 1.32 8.84 13.21
C MET A 150 -0.04 8.15 13.38
N GLU A 151 -0.31 7.06 12.62
CA GLU A 151 -1.61 6.39 12.66
C GLU A 151 -1.78 5.52 13.92
N PHE A 152 -0.71 4.89 14.40
CA PHE A 152 -0.82 3.83 15.40
C PHE A 152 -0.23 4.17 16.75
N TYR A 153 0.75 5.10 16.83
CA TYR A 153 1.51 5.35 18.05
C TYR A 153 1.33 6.76 18.64
N LEU A 154 0.52 7.62 18.02
CA LEU A 154 0.15 8.91 18.64
C LEU A 154 -0.97 8.70 19.68
N THR A 155 -0.72 7.85 20.67
CA THR A 155 -1.57 7.60 21.82
C THR A 155 -0.77 7.86 23.08
N ASP A 156 -1.45 8.15 24.22
CA ASP A 156 -0.77 8.43 25.49
C ASP A 156 0.16 7.29 25.93
N GLU A 157 -0.19 6.04 25.58
CA GLU A 157 0.59 4.84 25.87
C GLU A 157 1.93 4.81 25.15
N TYR A 158 1.96 5.22 23.88
CA TYR A 158 3.15 5.09 23.02
C TYR A 158 3.93 6.40 22.84
N ILE A 159 3.36 7.56 23.18
CA ILE A 159 4.04 8.85 23.01
C ILE A 159 5.37 8.87 23.78
N ALA A 160 5.39 8.39 25.04
CA ALA A 160 6.62 8.35 25.83
C ALA A 160 7.69 7.41 25.24
N VAL A 161 7.26 6.27 24.68
CA VAL A 161 8.14 5.29 24.03
C VAL A 161 8.68 5.84 22.70
N SER A 162 7.84 6.51 21.91
CA SER A 162 8.25 7.12 20.65
C SER A 162 9.31 8.20 20.84
N TYR A 163 9.25 8.98 21.92
CA TYR A 163 10.29 9.98 22.25
C TYR A 163 11.64 9.35 22.57
N THR A 164 11.67 8.19 23.23
CA THR A 164 12.94 7.52 23.57
C THR A 164 13.57 6.80 22.37
N HIS A 165 12.77 6.27 21.44
CA HIS A 165 13.26 5.59 20.25
C HIS A 165 13.55 6.51 19.06
N LEU A 166 12.87 7.67 18.99
CA LEU A 166 13.00 8.64 17.89
C LEU A 166 13.94 9.81 18.20
N THR A 167 14.59 9.85 19.37
CA THR A 167 15.66 10.81 19.59
C THR A 167 16.81 10.48 18.66
N LEU A 168 16.89 11.23 17.56
CA LEU A 168 18.05 11.23 16.68
C LEU A 168 19.30 11.42 17.53
N PRO A 169 20.39 10.68 17.29
CA PRO A 169 21.65 10.99 17.91
C PRO A 169 22.00 12.43 17.54
N THR A 170 21.93 13.33 18.50
CA THR A 170 22.44 14.69 18.38
C THR A 170 23.98 14.59 18.37
N ASN A 171 24.54 14.51 17.18
CA ASN A 171 25.95 14.80 16.94
C ASN A 171 26.11 16.22 16.44
#